data_fc9f30c2718c96fdcded1ba9768c8edf
#
_entry.id   fc9f30c2718c96fdcded1ba9768c8edf
#
_cell.length_a   1.000
_cell.length_b   1.000
_cell.length_c   1.000
_cell.angle_alpha   90.00
_cell.angle_beta   90.00
_cell.angle_gamma   90.00
#
_symmetry.space_group_name_H-M   'P 1'
#
loop_
_entity.id
_entity.type
_entity.pdbx_description
1 polymer ?
#
loop_
_entity_poly.entity_id
_entity_poly.type
_entity_poly.pdbx_seq_one_letter_code
_entity_poly.pdbx_strand_id
1 'polypeptide(L)' 'MPDLIEKLESKMKNAASDLNFEEAANLRDRIKKLRQKLARNN' A
#
# COMPACT_ATOMS: atom_id res chain seq x y z
N MET A 1 16.37 -4.91 4.23
CA MET A 1 15.12 -5.08 4.98
C MET A 1 13.94 -4.75 4.11
N PRO A 2 12.91 -5.57 4.13
CA PRO A 2 11.72 -5.27 3.33
C PRO A 2 11.03 -4.03 3.88
N ASP A 3 10.75 -3.13 3.01
CA ASP A 3 10.04 -1.91 3.33
C ASP A 3 8.56 -2.21 3.56
N LEU A 4 7.96 -1.56 4.54
CA LEU A 4 6.53 -1.73 4.80
C LEU A 4 5.70 -1.37 3.58
N ILE A 5 6.12 -0.33 2.87
CA ILE A 5 5.42 0.09 1.66
C ILE A 5 5.51 -0.99 0.59
N GLU A 6 6.67 -1.62 0.44
CA GLU A 6 6.83 -2.71 -0.51
C GLU A 6 5.88 -3.87 -0.20
N LYS A 7 5.76 -4.21 1.06
CA LYS A 7 4.84 -5.27 1.48
C LYS A 7 3.40 -4.93 1.14
N LEU A 8 3.02 -3.71 1.42
CA LEU A 8 1.65 -3.26 1.11
C LEU A 8 1.40 -3.23 -0.38
N GLU A 9 2.40 -2.81 -1.16
CA GLU A 9 2.28 -2.81 -2.61
C GLU A 9 2.09 -4.21 -3.16
N SER A 10 2.82 -5.17 -2.62
CA SER A 10 2.68 -6.57 -3.01
C SER A 10 1.27 -7.07 -2.73
N LYS A 11 0.76 -6.76 -1.54
CA LYS A 11 -0.59 -7.15 -1.16
C LYS A 11 -1.63 -6.48 -2.05
N MET A 12 -1.40 -5.21 -2.37
CA MET A 12 -2.30 -4.49 -3.25
C MET A 12 -2.37 -5.15 -4.62
N LYS A 13 -1.22 -5.52 -5.18
CA LYS A 13 -1.19 -6.19 -6.46
C LYS A 13 -1.92 -7.53 -6.43
N ASN A 14 -1.72 -8.27 -5.35
CA ASN A 14 -2.40 -9.56 -5.19
C ASN A 14 -3.91 -9.38 -5.10
N ALA A 15 -4.34 -8.38 -4.34
CA ALA A 15 -5.77 -8.11 -4.21
C ALA A 15 -6.37 -7.70 -5.55
N ALA A 16 -5.67 -6.88 -6.31
CA ALA A 16 -6.14 -6.47 -7.63
C ALA A 16 -6.21 -7.64 -8.58
N SER A 17 -5.25 -8.55 -8.49
CA SER A 17 -5.23 -9.75 -9.32
C SER A 17 -6.42 -10.65 -9.02
N ASP A 18 -6.84 -10.69 -7.76
CA ASP A 18 -8.01 -11.47 -7.34
C ASP A 18 -9.32 -10.73 -7.58
N LEU A 19 -9.27 -9.57 -8.21
CA LEU A 19 -10.44 -8.72 -8.43
C LEU A 19 -11.05 -8.23 -7.11
N ASN A 20 -10.25 -8.18 -6.08
CA ASN A 20 -10.67 -7.71 -4.78
C ASN A 20 -10.44 -6.21 -4.68
N PHE A 21 -11.29 -5.46 -5.36
CA PHE A 21 -11.08 -4.02 -5.52
C PHE A 21 -11.16 -3.24 -4.22
N GLU A 22 -12.03 -3.67 -3.33
CA GLU A 22 -12.18 -2.99 -2.04
C GLU A 22 -10.91 -3.08 -1.22
N GLU A 23 -10.34 -4.26 -1.15
CA GLU A 23 -9.09 -4.46 -0.41
C GLU A 23 -7.93 -3.74 -1.08
N ALA A 24 -7.88 -3.79 -2.39
CA ALA A 24 -6.84 -3.08 -3.14
C ALA A 24 -6.90 -1.58 -2.88
N ALA A 25 -8.09 -1.02 -2.84
CA ALA A 25 -8.28 0.40 -2.55
C ALA A 25 -7.84 0.75 -1.14
N ASN A 26 -8.18 -0.10 -0.17
CA ASN A 26 -7.76 0.10 1.21
C ASN A 26 -6.24 0.08 1.36
N LEU A 27 -5.62 -0.87 0.68
CA LEU A 27 -4.16 -0.97 0.72
C LEU A 27 -3.50 0.23 0.06
N ARG A 28 -4.07 0.69 -1.04
CA ARG A 28 -3.55 1.87 -1.72
C ARG A 28 -3.64 3.10 -0.82
N ASP A 29 -4.74 3.24 -0.11
CA ASP A 29 -4.91 4.35 0.83
C ASP A 29 -3.84 4.31 1.92
N ARG A 30 -3.57 3.14 2.44
CA ARG A 30 -2.54 2.98 3.47
C ARG A 30 -1.17 3.37 2.94
N ILE A 31 -0.85 2.92 1.74
CA ILE A 31 0.42 3.27 1.12
C ILE A 31 0.54 4.77 0.96
N LYS A 32 -0.53 5.40 0.51
CA LYS A 32 -0.55 6.84 0.32
C LYS A 32 -0.29 7.58 1.62
N LYS A 33 -0.94 7.14 2.69
CA LYS A 33 -0.76 7.77 4.00
C LYS A 33 0.66 7.60 4.50
N LEU A 34 1.23 6.42 4.33
CA LEU A 34 2.59 6.17 4.77
C LEU A 34 3.59 7.04 4.00
N ARG A 35 3.39 7.17 2.71
CA ARG A 35 4.26 8.02 1.90
C ARG A 35 4.19 9.47 2.33
N GLN A 36 3.01 9.95 2.63
CA GLN A 36 2.83 11.31 3.12
C GLN A 36 3.52 11.51 4.46
N LYS A 37 3.40 10.52 5.33
CA LYS A 37 4.04 10.59 6.64
C LYS A 37 5.56 10.63 6.51
N LEU A 38 6.10 9.79 5.65
CA LEU A 38 7.54 9.74 5.42
C LEU A 38 8.06 11.05 4.83
N ALA A 39 7.30 11.63 3.93
CA ALA A 39 7.67 12.90 3.33
C ALA A 39 7.67 14.02 4.35
N ARG A 40 6.76 13.98 5.32
CA ARG A 40 6.67 15.01 6.34
C ARG A 40 7.75 14.90 7.41
N ASN A 41 8.24 13.70 7.63
CA ASN A 41 9.22 13.47 8.69
C ASN A 41 10.63 13.86 8.30
N ASN A 42 10.81 14.35 7.12
CA ASN A 42 12.09 14.90 6.71
C ASN A 42 12.21 16.35 7.17
#